data_00e024a491992143ac5abd737585378b
#
_entry.id   00e024a491992143ac5abd737585378b
#
_cell.length_a   1.000
_cell.length_b   1.000
_cell.length_c   1.000
_cell.angle_alpha   90.00
_cell.angle_beta   90.00
_cell.angle_gamma   90.00
#
_symmetry.space_group_name_H-M   'P 1'
#
loop_
_entity.id
_entity.type
_entity.pdbx_description
1 polymer ?
#
loop_
_entity_poly.entity_id
_entity_poly.type
_entity_poly.pdbx_seq_one_letter_code
_entity_poly.pdbx_strand_id
1 'polypeptide(L)'
;MKLSRRSLLATTAAAAASGAVAAPAQAAPGGNRPLRTGFERLDADGYASLRGQRVGIVTNPTGVTRDVRHIVDVMHADRRVNLVAVFGPEHGFRGTAQAGGSEGRYDDPATGLPVYDTYLKSGQPLADVFTASGVDTVVFDIQDAGARFYTYIWTLYDCMEAAALAGKRFVVLDRPNPVTGREALGPVLHEEFSTFVGRRPIAQAHGMTVAELARLFNGEFLTTPVPLETVLMTGWRRSDFYDASGLPWVPPSPNMPTPETALVYSGTCLFEGTNLSEGRGTTRPFELLGAAGVDGRWAAAANALRLPGVHFREAYFTPTFSKFQDTTVGGVQIHVHNRDAFDPVRTGLALLVTAKRVWSGFAWRSDNWIDKLTGSTQVRTMIDAGAGTDEVVAAWRQELAAFRKTREQYLLY
;
A
#
# COMPACT_ATOMS: atom_id res chain seq x y z
N MET A 1 27.17 -59.53 -48.96
CA MET A 1 27.36 -59.36 -50.43
C MET A 1 26.78 -57.95 -50.73
N LYS A 2 27.65 -57.03 -50.86
CA LYS A 2 28.23 -56.37 -52.03
C LYS A 2 27.20 -55.64 -52.91
N LEU A 3 27.35 -54.27 -52.92
CA LEU A 3 27.38 -53.35 -54.06
C LEU A 3 26.02 -52.89 -54.59
N SER A 4 25.82 -51.72 -55.08
CA SER A 4 26.60 -50.47 -55.33
C SER A 4 25.78 -49.55 -56.23
N ARG A 5 25.93 -48.21 -56.04
CA ARG A 5 26.02 -47.16 -57.07
C ARG A 5 24.80 -46.66 -57.84
N ARG A 6 24.52 -45.37 -57.63
CA ARG A 6 24.46 -44.27 -58.63
C ARG A 6 23.58 -44.41 -59.88
N SER A 7 22.66 -43.48 -60.01
CA SER A 7 22.65 -42.63 -61.22
C SER A 7 21.86 -41.35 -61.03
N LEU A 8 22.48 -40.29 -61.48
CA LEU A 8 21.92 -38.92 -61.69
C LEU A 8 20.75 -38.95 -62.69
N LEU A 9 19.82 -38.02 -62.53
CA LEU A 9 19.32 -37.23 -63.63
C LEU A 9 18.71 -35.95 -63.12
N ALA A 10 19.20 -34.82 -63.68
CA ALA A 10 18.73 -33.47 -63.47
C ALA A 10 17.42 -33.23 -64.22
N THR A 11 16.55 -32.37 -63.66
CA THR A 11 15.76 -31.46 -64.53
C THR A 11 15.07 -30.37 -63.72
N THR A 12 15.37 -29.16 -64.15
CA THR A 12 14.56 -27.94 -64.22
C THR A 12 13.98 -27.30 -62.98
N ALA A 13 14.56 -26.11 -62.68
CA ALA A 13 14.03 -25.06 -61.80
C ALA A 13 12.69 -24.54 -62.26
N ALA A 14 11.75 -24.44 -61.31
CA ALA A 14 10.63 -23.55 -61.40
C ALA A 14 10.67 -22.65 -60.14
N ALA A 15 10.95 -21.39 -60.35
CA ALA A 15 10.94 -20.36 -59.32
C ALA A 15 9.50 -20.07 -58.90
N ALA A 16 9.10 -20.54 -57.71
CA ALA A 16 7.90 -20.04 -57.02
C ALA A 16 8.36 -19.03 -55.99
N ALA A 17 8.04 -17.76 -56.24
CA ALA A 17 8.20 -16.69 -55.28
C ALA A 17 7.16 -16.85 -54.14
N SER A 18 7.57 -17.48 -53.08
CA SER A 18 6.80 -17.51 -51.81
C SER A 18 7.14 -16.21 -51.04
N GLY A 19 6.18 -15.30 -51.04
CA GLY A 19 6.22 -14.13 -50.17
C GLY A 19 6.28 -14.59 -48.71
N ALA A 20 7.43 -14.41 -48.08
CA ALA A 20 7.56 -14.55 -46.65
C ALA A 20 6.75 -13.46 -45.97
N VAL A 21 5.57 -13.84 -45.44
CA VAL A 21 4.88 -12.98 -44.47
C VAL A 21 5.76 -12.98 -43.22
N ALA A 22 6.40 -11.84 -42.94
CA ALA A 22 7.17 -11.64 -41.72
C ALA A 22 6.21 -11.81 -40.53
N ALA A 23 6.41 -12.87 -39.75
CA ALA A 23 5.74 -13.02 -38.46
C ALA A 23 6.10 -11.78 -37.61
N PRO A 24 5.13 -11.22 -36.86
CA PRO A 24 5.43 -10.12 -35.95
C PRO A 24 6.53 -10.60 -35.00
N ALA A 25 7.60 -9.82 -34.90
CA ALA A 25 8.68 -10.06 -33.97
C ALA A 25 8.08 -10.12 -32.57
N GLN A 26 8.04 -11.29 -31.97
CA GLN A 26 7.76 -11.42 -30.54
C GLN A 26 8.84 -10.59 -29.84
N ALA A 27 8.41 -9.53 -29.14
CA ALA A 27 9.28 -8.78 -28.26
C ALA A 27 9.96 -9.78 -27.32
N ALA A 28 11.29 -9.85 -27.36
CA ALA A 28 12.06 -10.63 -26.42
C ALA A 28 11.60 -10.27 -25.02
N PRO A 29 11.43 -11.25 -24.08
CA PRO A 29 11.07 -10.94 -22.72
C PRO A 29 12.09 -9.93 -22.19
N GLY A 30 11.61 -8.72 -21.86
CA GLY A 30 12.44 -7.61 -21.43
C GLY A 30 13.34 -8.10 -20.30
N GLY A 31 14.65 -8.01 -20.49
CA GLY A 31 15.64 -8.42 -19.51
C GLY A 31 15.27 -7.88 -18.15
N ASN A 32 15.28 -8.76 -17.15
CA ASN A 32 14.88 -8.48 -15.76
C ASN A 32 15.82 -7.41 -15.19
N ARG A 33 15.52 -6.12 -15.45
CA ARG A 33 16.26 -5.03 -14.82
C ARG A 33 15.88 -5.04 -13.34
N PRO A 34 16.85 -5.15 -12.43
CA PRO A 34 16.55 -5.11 -11.01
C PRO A 34 15.82 -3.80 -10.69
N LEU A 35 14.79 -3.89 -9.86
CA LEU A 35 14.09 -2.70 -9.37
C LEU A 35 15.10 -1.78 -8.69
N ARG A 36 15.01 -0.48 -8.96
CA ARG A 36 15.65 0.58 -8.15
C ARG A 36 14.57 1.51 -7.64
N THR A 37 14.60 1.75 -6.32
CA THR A 37 13.69 2.72 -5.67
C THR A 37 14.01 4.16 -6.08
N GLY A 38 13.11 5.09 -5.77
CA GLY A 38 13.37 6.52 -5.96
C GLY A 38 14.63 6.96 -5.22
N PHE A 39 14.85 6.47 -3.98
CA PHE A 39 16.07 6.75 -3.23
C PHE A 39 17.33 6.24 -3.92
N GLU A 40 17.35 4.98 -4.36
CA GLU A 40 18.51 4.40 -5.05
C GLU A 40 18.85 5.14 -6.35
N ARG A 41 17.85 5.77 -6.99
CA ARG A 41 18.07 6.60 -8.17
C ARG A 41 18.60 7.99 -7.81
N LEU A 42 18.07 8.62 -6.78
CA LEU A 42 18.53 9.91 -6.29
C LEU A 42 19.98 9.83 -5.82
N ASP A 43 20.35 8.77 -5.09
CA ASP A 43 21.74 8.54 -4.64
C ASP A 43 22.69 8.31 -5.82
N ALA A 44 22.29 7.48 -6.79
CA ALA A 44 23.07 7.22 -8.01
C ALA A 44 23.30 8.47 -8.87
N ASP A 45 22.36 9.44 -8.86
CA ASP A 45 22.47 10.75 -9.51
C ASP A 45 23.26 11.77 -8.67
N GLY A 46 23.79 11.37 -7.52
CA GLY A 46 24.55 12.21 -6.61
C GLY A 46 23.75 13.37 -6.04
N TYR A 47 22.46 13.13 -5.75
CA TYR A 47 21.51 14.09 -5.17
C TYR A 47 21.39 15.38 -5.99
N ALA A 48 21.48 15.29 -7.31
CA ALA A 48 21.59 16.46 -8.19
C ALA A 48 20.46 17.47 -7.99
N SER A 49 19.21 16.97 -7.80
CA SER A 49 18.03 17.82 -7.62
C SER A 49 17.95 18.47 -6.21
N LEU A 50 18.77 18.04 -5.24
CA LEU A 50 18.78 18.56 -3.89
C LEU A 50 20.00 19.46 -3.57
N ARG A 51 20.89 19.66 -4.54
CA ARG A 51 22.12 20.43 -4.34
C ARG A 51 21.83 21.89 -3.94
N GLY A 52 22.55 22.37 -2.92
CA GLY A 52 22.40 23.74 -2.42
C GLY A 52 21.13 24.00 -1.61
N GLN A 53 20.29 22.97 -1.40
CA GLN A 53 19.06 23.07 -0.61
C GLN A 53 19.31 22.62 0.83
N ARG A 54 18.64 23.24 1.79
CA ARG A 54 18.51 22.68 3.14
C ARG A 54 17.35 21.66 3.09
N VAL A 55 17.70 20.38 3.21
CA VAL A 55 16.80 19.27 3.02
C VAL A 55 16.25 18.77 4.34
N GLY A 56 14.94 18.58 4.42
CA GLY A 56 14.29 17.80 5.48
C GLY A 56 13.64 16.56 4.88
N ILE A 57 13.62 15.46 5.62
CA ILE A 57 13.03 14.21 5.12
C ILE A 57 11.93 13.69 6.02
N VAL A 58 10.77 13.42 5.44
CA VAL A 58 9.64 12.69 6.07
C VAL A 58 9.88 11.21 5.82
N THR A 59 10.15 10.44 6.86
CA THR A 59 10.46 9.02 6.73
C THR A 59 10.25 8.27 8.05
N ASN A 60 10.26 6.94 7.97
CA ASN A 60 10.12 6.02 9.09
C ASN A 60 11.07 4.81 8.92
N PRO A 61 11.00 3.74 9.73
CA PRO A 61 11.88 2.57 9.60
C PRO A 61 11.92 1.93 8.22
N THR A 62 10.92 2.15 7.36
CA THR A 62 10.89 1.58 6.00
C THR A 62 11.79 2.32 5.01
N GLY A 63 12.25 3.52 5.36
CA GLY A 63 13.18 4.32 4.58
C GLY A 63 14.57 3.70 4.58
N VAL A 64 14.74 2.55 3.94
CA VAL A 64 16.01 1.82 3.87
C VAL A 64 16.44 1.56 2.43
N THR A 65 17.74 1.40 2.27
CA THR A 65 18.39 0.88 1.07
C THR A 65 18.19 -0.64 0.96
N ARG A 66 18.57 -1.22 -0.17
CA ARG A 66 18.50 -2.68 -0.38
C ARG A 66 19.35 -3.48 0.60
N ASP A 67 20.45 -2.91 1.09
CA ASP A 67 21.33 -3.47 2.13
C ASP A 67 20.94 -3.03 3.54
N VAL A 68 19.68 -2.63 3.72
CA VAL A 68 18.99 -2.27 4.99
C VAL A 68 19.61 -1.13 5.80
N ARG A 69 20.42 -0.26 5.17
CA ARG A 69 20.88 0.98 5.83
C ARG A 69 19.75 2.01 5.77
N HIS A 70 19.52 2.71 6.87
CA HIS A 70 18.53 3.77 6.89
C HIS A 70 18.96 4.94 5.98
N ILE A 71 18.06 5.44 5.13
CA ILE A 71 18.38 6.47 4.14
C ILE A 71 18.83 7.79 4.77
N VAL A 72 18.33 8.12 5.97
CA VAL A 72 18.77 9.30 6.74
C VAL A 72 20.27 9.18 7.07
N ASP A 73 20.71 8.00 7.52
CA ASP A 73 22.11 7.78 7.86
C ASP A 73 22.99 7.86 6.60
N VAL A 74 22.49 7.34 5.47
CA VAL A 74 23.19 7.42 4.17
C VAL A 74 23.28 8.87 3.69
N MET A 75 22.17 9.61 3.71
CA MET A 75 22.13 11.01 3.28
C MET A 75 22.97 11.92 4.19
N HIS A 76 22.92 11.70 5.51
CA HIS A 76 23.67 12.49 6.48
C HIS A 76 25.20 12.31 6.32
N ALA A 77 25.62 11.10 5.98
CA ALA A 77 27.04 10.82 5.71
C ALA A 77 27.54 11.39 4.37
N ASP A 78 26.64 11.70 3.44
CA ASP A 78 26.98 12.20 2.11
C ASP A 78 27.02 13.73 2.08
N ARG A 79 28.20 14.29 1.85
CA ARG A 79 28.40 15.73 1.83
C ARG A 79 27.79 16.45 0.62
N ARG A 80 27.25 15.72 -0.35
CA ARG A 80 26.58 16.29 -1.53
C ARG A 80 25.16 16.77 -1.21
N VAL A 81 24.57 16.32 -0.11
CA VAL A 81 23.25 16.73 0.37
C VAL A 81 23.38 17.39 1.75
N ASN A 82 22.68 18.51 1.93
CA ASN A 82 22.61 19.21 3.22
C ASN A 82 21.33 18.82 3.95
N LEU A 83 21.35 17.64 4.59
CA LEU A 83 20.24 17.14 5.41
C LEU A 83 20.24 17.85 6.76
N VAL A 84 19.19 18.59 7.10
CA VAL A 84 19.11 19.44 8.31
C VAL A 84 18.01 19.07 9.28
N ALA A 85 17.03 18.24 8.85
CA ALA A 85 15.90 17.84 9.69
C ALA A 85 15.31 16.49 9.26
N VAL A 86 14.71 15.79 10.21
CA VAL A 86 13.92 14.58 9.99
C VAL A 86 12.51 14.81 10.53
N PHE A 87 11.51 14.28 9.84
CA PHE A 87 10.10 14.37 10.20
C PHE A 87 9.52 12.96 10.35
N GLY A 88 9.14 12.59 11.59
CA GLY A 88 8.61 11.27 11.93
C GLY A 88 7.08 11.25 11.83
N PRO A 89 6.47 10.27 11.15
CA PRO A 89 5.03 10.06 11.10
C PRO A 89 4.53 9.28 12.32
N GLU A 90 3.31 8.71 12.24
CA GLU A 90 2.83 7.68 13.16
C GLU A 90 3.90 6.58 13.35
N HIS A 91 4.02 6.04 14.54
CA HIS A 91 5.08 5.12 15.00
C HIS A 91 6.46 5.76 15.20
N GLY A 92 6.67 6.99 14.75
CA GLY A 92 7.93 7.73 14.85
C GLY A 92 8.95 7.41 13.76
N PHE A 93 10.04 8.16 13.77
CA PHE A 93 11.12 8.04 12.79
C PHE A 93 11.88 6.71 12.90
N ARG A 94 12.21 6.28 14.12
CA ARG A 94 12.92 5.00 14.37
C ARG A 94 11.95 3.85 14.72
N GLY A 95 10.62 4.10 14.75
CA GLY A 95 9.58 3.07 14.88
C GLY A 95 9.37 2.56 16.31
N THR A 96 9.58 3.38 17.32
CA THR A 96 9.47 2.96 18.73
C THR A 96 8.04 3.00 19.27
N ALA A 97 7.11 3.72 18.62
CA ALA A 97 5.75 3.91 19.10
C ALA A 97 4.77 2.86 18.53
N GLN A 98 3.80 2.48 19.36
CA GLN A 98 2.69 1.60 18.96
C GLN A 98 1.67 2.35 18.08
N ALA A 99 0.69 1.60 17.52
CA ALA A 99 -0.39 2.18 16.72
C ALA A 99 -1.13 3.26 17.53
N GLY A 100 -1.37 4.41 16.89
CA GLY A 100 -1.96 5.59 17.53
C GLY A 100 -0.97 6.43 18.35
N GLY A 101 0.33 6.13 18.29
CA GLY A 101 1.38 6.87 18.98
C GLY A 101 2.44 7.43 18.04
N SER A 102 3.21 8.39 18.53
CA SER A 102 4.37 8.95 17.85
C SER A 102 5.48 9.28 18.85
N GLU A 103 6.64 9.67 18.33
CA GLU A 103 7.75 10.20 19.11
C GLU A 103 7.62 11.72 19.18
N GLY A 104 7.94 12.33 20.34
CA GLY A 104 8.02 13.79 20.43
C GLY A 104 9.22 14.36 19.64
N ARG A 105 9.47 15.69 19.80
CA ARG A 105 10.70 16.28 19.24
C ARG A 105 11.93 15.83 20.03
N TYR A 106 12.97 15.37 19.32
CA TYR A 106 14.27 14.99 19.90
C TYR A 106 15.39 15.18 18.86
N ASP A 107 16.64 15.04 19.28
CA ASP A 107 17.78 14.98 18.37
C ASP A 107 18.19 13.50 18.20
N ASP A 108 18.24 13.03 16.95
CA ASP A 108 18.55 11.62 16.64
C ASP A 108 19.95 11.24 17.14
N PRO A 109 20.10 10.23 18.00
CA PRO A 109 21.40 9.87 18.59
C PRO A 109 22.44 9.44 17.56
N ALA A 110 22.03 8.94 16.40
CA ALA A 110 22.95 8.46 15.37
C ALA A 110 23.53 9.58 14.50
N THR A 111 22.73 10.62 14.23
CA THR A 111 23.10 11.68 13.29
C THR A 111 23.22 13.06 13.94
N GLY A 112 22.65 13.25 15.12
CA GLY A 112 22.52 14.56 15.77
C GLY A 112 21.49 15.47 15.11
N LEU A 113 20.74 14.98 14.10
CA LEU A 113 19.72 15.77 13.41
C LEU A 113 18.48 15.95 14.28
N PRO A 114 17.84 17.13 14.25
CA PRO A 114 16.57 17.34 14.92
C PRO A 114 15.47 16.51 14.23
N VAL A 115 14.74 15.74 15.03
CA VAL A 115 13.55 14.99 14.62
C VAL A 115 12.32 15.74 15.09
N TYR A 116 11.38 15.98 14.17
CA TYR A 116 10.11 16.62 14.43
C TYR A 116 8.99 15.61 14.24
N ASP A 117 8.02 15.64 15.16
CA ASP A 117 6.81 14.83 15.04
C ASP A 117 5.80 15.48 14.10
N THR A 118 5.32 14.71 13.09
CA THR A 118 4.28 15.14 12.15
C THR A 118 2.94 14.44 12.37
N TYR A 119 2.88 13.46 13.28
CA TYR A 119 1.66 12.68 13.51
C TYR A 119 0.48 13.55 13.94
N LEU A 120 -0.65 13.38 13.30
CA LEU A 120 -1.90 14.15 13.50
C LEU A 120 -1.75 15.67 13.32
N LYS A 121 -0.65 16.14 12.71
CA LYS A 121 -0.49 17.53 12.33
C LYS A 121 -0.84 17.73 10.86
N SER A 122 -1.55 18.80 10.54
CA SER A 122 -1.93 19.17 9.17
C SER A 122 -2.06 20.69 9.05
N GLY A 123 -2.17 21.21 7.83
CA GLY A 123 -2.35 22.64 7.58
C GLY A 123 -1.29 23.53 8.21
N GLN A 124 -1.69 24.67 8.77
CA GLN A 124 -0.77 25.68 9.31
C GLN A 124 0.15 25.16 10.44
N PRO A 125 -0.31 24.38 11.43
CA PRO A 125 0.58 23.80 12.46
C PRO A 125 1.73 22.98 11.90
N LEU A 126 1.53 22.22 10.81
CA LEU A 126 2.60 21.46 10.16
C LEU A 126 3.48 22.37 9.28
N ALA A 127 2.91 23.38 8.62
CA ALA A 127 3.65 24.39 7.88
C ALA A 127 4.61 25.19 8.78
N ASP A 128 4.19 25.49 10.00
CA ASP A 128 5.03 26.16 11.01
C ASP A 128 6.21 25.27 11.44
N VAL A 129 6.01 23.94 11.53
CA VAL A 129 7.11 22.98 11.78
C VAL A 129 8.13 23.03 10.64
N PHE A 130 7.71 23.02 9.37
CA PHE A 130 8.63 23.12 8.24
C PHE A 130 9.35 24.46 8.19
N THR A 131 8.68 25.54 8.53
CA THR A 131 9.28 26.87 8.59
C THR A 131 10.33 26.96 9.71
N ALA A 132 9.98 26.49 10.91
CA ALA A 132 10.86 26.50 12.06
C ALA A 132 12.08 25.59 11.91
N SER A 133 11.97 24.46 11.17
CA SER A 133 13.06 23.57 10.87
C SER A 133 14.09 24.17 9.88
N GLY A 134 13.73 25.25 9.22
CA GLY A 134 14.60 25.97 8.29
C GLY A 134 14.82 25.27 6.96
N VAL A 135 14.05 24.24 6.59
CA VAL A 135 14.18 23.50 5.33
C VAL A 135 13.74 24.33 4.13
N ASP A 136 14.38 24.11 2.99
CA ASP A 136 13.99 24.66 1.68
C ASP A 136 13.16 23.63 0.89
N THR A 137 13.53 22.36 1.05
CA THR A 137 12.92 21.22 0.36
C THR A 137 12.55 20.13 1.36
N VAL A 138 11.33 19.63 1.28
CA VAL A 138 10.85 18.47 2.02
C VAL A 138 10.88 17.25 1.10
N VAL A 139 11.58 16.20 1.51
CA VAL A 139 11.65 14.91 0.83
C VAL A 139 10.74 13.92 1.53
N PHE A 140 10.06 13.06 0.81
CA PHE A 140 9.22 11.99 1.36
C PHE A 140 9.71 10.62 0.88
N ASP A 141 9.95 9.69 1.81
CA ASP A 141 10.30 8.29 1.53
C ASP A 141 9.74 7.38 2.62
N ILE A 142 8.57 6.79 2.38
CA ILE A 142 7.92 5.81 3.27
C ILE A 142 7.27 4.73 2.40
N GLN A 143 7.40 3.45 2.81
CA GLN A 143 6.71 2.32 2.20
C GLN A 143 5.24 2.31 2.60
N ASP A 144 4.35 2.36 1.63
CA ASP A 144 2.91 2.21 1.81
C ASP A 144 2.48 0.74 1.84
N ALA A 145 1.23 0.46 2.29
CA ALA A 145 0.61 -0.86 2.32
C ALA A 145 -0.48 -1.07 1.24
N GLY A 146 -0.73 -0.09 0.38
CA GLY A 146 -1.70 -0.18 -0.73
C GLY A 146 -3.16 0.05 -0.33
N ALA A 147 -3.44 0.50 0.88
CA ALA A 147 -4.78 0.69 1.42
C ALA A 147 -5.02 2.12 1.92
N ARG A 148 -6.21 2.70 1.59
CA ARG A 148 -6.57 4.08 1.95
C ARG A 148 -6.42 4.36 3.45
N PHE A 149 -6.80 3.47 4.30
CA PHE A 149 -6.76 3.65 5.76
C PHE A 149 -5.37 3.37 6.36
N TYR A 150 -4.35 3.07 5.54
CA TYR A 150 -2.96 3.01 5.98
C TYR A 150 -2.35 4.42 5.92
N THR A 151 -2.16 5.05 7.07
CA THR A 151 -2.13 6.51 7.26
C THR A 151 -0.96 7.25 6.62
N TYR A 152 0.08 6.57 6.16
CA TYR A 152 1.26 7.24 5.57
C TYR A 152 0.97 8.01 4.28
N ILE A 153 -0.02 7.57 3.50
CA ILE A 153 -0.43 8.34 2.32
C ILE A 153 -1.13 9.65 2.72
N TRP A 154 -1.72 9.70 3.93
CA TRP A 154 -2.30 10.93 4.47
C TRP A 154 -1.24 11.81 5.14
N THR A 155 -0.19 11.22 5.74
CA THR A 155 1.03 11.96 6.10
C THR A 155 1.64 12.62 4.86
N LEU A 156 1.70 11.92 3.72
CA LEU A 156 2.14 12.50 2.44
C LEU A 156 1.26 13.69 2.06
N TYR A 157 -0.07 13.53 2.05
CA TYR A 157 -1.03 14.59 1.72
C TYR A 157 -0.86 15.81 2.63
N ASP A 158 -0.89 15.59 3.96
CA ASP A 158 -0.78 16.67 4.95
C ASP A 158 0.58 17.39 4.86
N CYS A 159 1.68 16.67 4.59
CA CYS A 159 2.99 17.27 4.37
C CYS A 159 3.08 18.07 3.06
N MET A 160 2.43 17.62 1.99
CA MET A 160 2.35 18.36 0.73
C MET A 160 1.57 19.67 0.89
N GLU A 161 0.41 19.63 1.57
CA GLU A 161 -0.41 20.81 1.89
C GLU A 161 0.39 21.80 2.73
N ALA A 162 1.04 21.32 3.79
CA ALA A 162 1.86 22.16 4.67
C ALA A 162 3.09 22.74 3.95
N ALA A 163 3.72 21.99 3.05
CA ALA A 163 4.82 22.48 2.24
C ALA A 163 4.37 23.61 1.27
N ALA A 164 3.18 23.47 0.67
CA ALA A 164 2.59 24.52 -0.16
C ALA A 164 2.34 25.80 0.66
N LEU A 165 1.75 25.67 1.86
CA LEU A 165 1.51 26.80 2.79
C LEU A 165 2.81 27.49 3.22
N ALA A 166 3.87 26.71 3.47
CA ALA A 166 5.18 27.22 3.87
C ALA A 166 6.06 27.67 2.69
N GLY A 167 5.57 27.59 1.44
CA GLY A 167 6.33 27.95 0.24
C GLY A 167 7.57 27.04 0.01
N LYS A 168 7.50 25.76 0.39
CA LYS A 168 8.59 24.80 0.25
C LYS A 168 8.41 23.94 -0.99
N ARG A 169 9.53 23.46 -1.57
CA ARG A 169 9.53 22.42 -2.58
C ARG A 169 9.30 21.06 -1.94
N PHE A 170 8.62 20.15 -2.66
CA PHE A 170 8.33 18.80 -2.20
C PHE A 170 8.86 17.76 -3.19
N VAL A 171 9.59 16.75 -2.68
CA VAL A 171 10.19 15.69 -3.50
C VAL A 171 9.74 14.33 -2.96
N VAL A 172 9.15 13.50 -3.80
CA VAL A 172 8.74 12.15 -3.45
C VAL A 172 9.68 11.12 -4.06
N LEU A 173 10.30 10.30 -3.21
CA LEU A 173 11.11 9.16 -3.62
C LEU A 173 10.21 7.93 -3.69
N ASP A 174 9.94 7.45 -4.92
CA ASP A 174 8.91 6.44 -5.12
C ASP A 174 9.32 5.05 -4.65
N ARG A 175 8.33 4.32 -4.14
CA ARG A 175 8.42 2.93 -3.67
C ARG A 175 7.30 2.08 -4.29
N PRO A 176 7.51 0.75 -4.44
CA PRO A 176 6.49 -0.13 -5.02
C PRO A 176 5.24 -0.19 -4.16
N ASN A 177 4.07 -0.24 -4.80
CA ASN A 177 2.87 -0.67 -4.11
C ASN A 177 3.01 -2.18 -3.81
N PRO A 178 2.94 -2.63 -2.54
CA PRO A 178 3.30 -3.99 -2.17
C PRO A 178 2.27 -5.03 -2.62
N VAL A 179 1.04 -4.59 -2.89
CA VAL A 179 -0.09 -5.46 -3.26
C VAL A 179 -0.51 -5.29 -4.73
N THR A 180 0.38 -4.82 -5.58
CA THR A 180 0.25 -4.49 -6.99
C THR A 180 -0.34 -3.11 -7.29
N GLY A 181 -0.07 -2.62 -8.50
CA GLY A 181 -0.68 -1.39 -9.04
C GLY A 181 -1.74 -1.68 -10.11
N ARG A 182 -2.19 -2.94 -10.27
CA ARG A 182 -3.08 -3.34 -11.38
C ARG A 182 -4.39 -2.58 -11.34
N GLU A 183 -5.10 -2.66 -10.24
CA GLU A 183 -6.45 -2.12 -10.10
C GLU A 183 -6.64 -1.38 -8.78
N ALA A 184 -7.59 -0.46 -8.80
CA ALA A 184 -8.21 0.05 -7.58
C ALA A 184 -9.44 -0.79 -7.24
N LEU A 185 -9.63 -1.10 -5.94
CA LEU A 185 -10.71 -1.96 -5.46
C LEU A 185 -11.44 -1.32 -4.27
N GLY A 186 -12.70 -1.68 -4.11
CA GLY A 186 -13.52 -1.28 -2.97
C GLY A 186 -14.18 0.10 -3.10
N PRO A 187 -14.90 0.53 -2.06
CA PRO A 187 -15.64 1.79 -2.07
C PRO A 187 -14.69 3.00 -2.06
N VAL A 188 -15.13 4.08 -2.69
CA VAL A 188 -14.50 5.40 -2.65
C VAL A 188 -14.96 6.13 -1.38
N LEU A 189 -14.08 6.91 -0.77
CA LEU A 189 -14.43 7.74 0.38
C LEU A 189 -15.36 8.89 -0.04
N HIS A 190 -16.45 9.09 0.71
CA HIS A 190 -17.23 10.32 0.66
C HIS A 190 -16.64 11.35 1.64
N GLU A 191 -16.56 12.60 1.22
CA GLU A 191 -15.82 13.63 1.97
C GLU A 191 -16.34 13.88 3.39
N GLU A 192 -17.65 13.69 3.64
CA GLU A 192 -18.25 13.78 4.97
C GLU A 192 -17.75 12.72 5.96
N PHE A 193 -17.11 11.66 5.46
CA PHE A 193 -16.44 10.63 6.28
C PHE A 193 -14.94 10.84 6.41
N SER A 194 -14.44 12.00 5.97
CA SER A 194 -13.02 12.35 6.06
C SER A 194 -12.51 12.31 7.50
N THR A 195 -11.41 11.57 7.70
CA THR A 195 -10.68 11.46 8.97
C THR A 195 -9.18 11.24 8.67
N PHE A 196 -8.38 10.99 9.72
CA PHE A 196 -6.97 10.64 9.51
C PHE A 196 -6.75 9.27 8.81
N VAL A 197 -7.77 8.40 8.74
CA VAL A 197 -7.71 7.13 7.97
C VAL A 197 -8.28 7.26 6.55
N GLY A 198 -8.60 8.48 6.12
CA GLY A 198 -9.09 8.77 4.78
C GLY A 198 -9.40 10.26 4.63
N ARG A 199 -8.54 11.02 3.94
CA ARG A 199 -8.69 12.47 3.78
C ARG A 199 -9.49 12.87 2.56
N ARG A 200 -9.35 12.12 1.46
CA ARG A 200 -9.85 12.50 0.14
C ARG A 200 -10.49 11.31 -0.59
N PRO A 201 -11.36 11.56 -1.58
CA PRO A 201 -12.10 10.54 -2.33
C PRO A 201 -11.20 9.64 -3.17
N ILE A 202 -10.57 8.64 -2.57
CA ILE A 202 -9.86 7.56 -3.26
C ILE A 202 -10.45 6.21 -2.87
N ALA A 203 -10.23 5.19 -3.70
CA ALA A 203 -10.71 3.83 -3.44
C ALA A 203 -10.02 3.20 -2.23
N GLN A 204 -10.67 2.24 -1.58
CA GLN A 204 -10.19 1.52 -0.40
C GLN A 204 -8.82 0.87 -0.63
N ALA A 205 -8.64 0.13 -1.73
CA ALA A 205 -7.33 -0.27 -2.25
C ALA A 205 -7.05 0.57 -3.50
N HIS A 206 -6.12 1.52 -3.42
CA HIS A 206 -5.96 2.56 -4.45
C HIS A 206 -5.18 2.09 -5.68
N GLY A 207 -4.34 1.04 -5.55
CA GLY A 207 -3.55 0.48 -6.66
C GLY A 207 -2.54 1.47 -7.27
N MET A 208 -2.00 2.38 -6.49
CA MET A 208 -1.06 3.42 -6.92
C MET A 208 0.23 3.36 -6.09
N THR A 209 1.34 3.86 -6.64
CA THR A 209 2.56 4.13 -5.88
C THR A 209 2.45 5.45 -5.14
N VAL A 210 3.36 5.72 -4.19
CA VAL A 210 3.34 6.99 -3.43
C VAL A 210 3.60 8.21 -4.33
N ALA A 211 4.42 8.08 -5.39
CA ALA A 211 4.63 9.17 -6.35
C ALA A 211 3.38 9.41 -7.21
N GLU A 212 2.67 8.37 -7.60
CA GLU A 212 1.39 8.48 -8.31
C GLU A 212 0.33 9.14 -7.44
N LEU A 213 0.23 8.74 -6.15
CA LEU A 213 -0.66 9.38 -5.18
C LEU A 213 -0.29 10.86 -4.96
N ALA A 214 0.99 11.19 -4.84
CA ALA A 214 1.43 12.58 -4.70
C ALA A 214 0.99 13.44 -5.91
N ARG A 215 1.10 12.91 -7.12
CA ARG A 215 0.62 13.62 -8.33
C ARG A 215 -0.89 13.77 -8.35
N LEU A 216 -1.63 12.71 -7.98
CA LEU A 216 -3.09 12.77 -7.84
C LEU A 216 -3.49 13.83 -6.80
N PHE A 217 -2.87 13.82 -5.62
CA PHE A 217 -3.16 14.78 -4.56
C PHE A 217 -2.88 16.23 -4.99
N ASN A 218 -1.74 16.44 -5.66
CA ASN A 218 -1.34 17.76 -6.15
C ASN A 218 -2.27 18.29 -7.25
N GLY A 219 -2.78 17.40 -8.11
CA GLY A 219 -3.63 17.79 -9.24
C GLY A 219 -5.11 17.90 -8.91
N GLU A 220 -5.63 17.05 -8.00
CA GLU A 220 -7.06 16.95 -7.76
C GLU A 220 -7.50 17.55 -6.41
N PHE A 221 -6.64 17.52 -5.38
CA PHE A 221 -7.12 17.73 -4.02
C PHE A 221 -6.46 18.87 -3.26
N LEU A 222 -5.23 19.28 -3.60
CA LEU A 222 -4.60 20.43 -2.97
C LEU A 222 -5.21 21.73 -3.50
N THR A 223 -5.67 22.60 -2.61
CA THR A 223 -6.17 23.93 -2.99
C THR A 223 -5.08 24.78 -3.65
N THR A 224 -3.86 24.69 -3.13
CA THR A 224 -2.66 25.31 -3.71
C THR A 224 -1.67 24.19 -4.06
N PRO A 225 -1.43 23.92 -5.33
CA PRO A 225 -0.44 22.93 -5.72
C PRO A 225 0.95 23.26 -5.17
N VAL A 226 1.64 22.24 -4.64
CA VAL A 226 3.02 22.38 -4.19
C VAL A 226 3.99 22.20 -5.38
N PRO A 227 5.15 22.89 -5.42
CA PRO A 227 6.22 22.57 -6.37
C PRO A 227 6.72 21.15 -6.16
N LEU A 228 6.12 20.18 -6.89
CA LEU A 228 6.31 18.74 -6.72
C LEU A 228 7.31 18.18 -7.71
N GLU A 229 8.28 17.43 -7.22
CA GLU A 229 9.11 16.52 -8.01
C GLU A 229 8.90 15.06 -7.54
N THR A 230 8.88 14.13 -8.51
CA THR A 230 8.80 12.70 -8.23
C THR A 230 10.02 11.99 -8.79
N VAL A 231 10.80 11.33 -7.92
CA VAL A 231 11.92 10.49 -8.34
C VAL A 231 11.41 9.08 -8.53
N LEU A 232 11.20 8.69 -9.78
CA LEU A 232 10.54 7.43 -10.14
C LEU A 232 11.44 6.23 -9.88
N MET A 233 10.83 5.08 -9.65
CA MET A 233 11.50 3.78 -9.69
C MET A 233 11.93 3.41 -11.12
N THR A 234 12.79 2.41 -11.23
CA THR A 234 13.03 1.69 -12.49
C THR A 234 12.89 0.19 -12.25
N GLY A 235 12.41 -0.55 -13.26
CA GLY A 235 12.28 -2.01 -13.19
C GLY A 235 11.02 -2.52 -12.47
N TRP A 236 10.19 -1.67 -11.88
CA TRP A 236 8.90 -2.05 -11.34
C TRP A 236 7.82 -2.15 -12.43
N ARG A 237 6.92 -3.11 -12.28
CA ARG A 237 5.73 -3.27 -13.12
C ARG A 237 4.48 -3.25 -12.25
N ARG A 238 3.41 -2.73 -12.76
CA ARG A 238 2.12 -2.67 -12.05
C ARG A 238 1.59 -4.04 -11.59
N SER A 239 2.02 -5.11 -12.28
CA SER A 239 1.66 -6.49 -11.94
C SER A 239 2.46 -7.09 -10.79
N ASP A 240 3.55 -6.45 -10.38
CA ASP A 240 4.48 -7.03 -9.42
C ASP A 240 3.94 -6.92 -8.00
N PHE A 241 3.97 -8.02 -7.27
CA PHE A 241 3.86 -8.04 -5.82
C PHE A 241 5.21 -7.70 -5.19
N TYR A 242 5.23 -7.41 -3.89
CA TYR A 242 6.44 -6.91 -3.22
C TYR A 242 7.65 -7.85 -3.35
N ASP A 243 7.46 -9.15 -3.27
CA ASP A 243 8.51 -10.17 -3.39
C ASP A 243 9.24 -10.11 -4.75
N ALA A 244 8.56 -9.72 -5.81
CA ALA A 244 9.18 -9.53 -7.13
C ALA A 244 10.16 -8.33 -7.16
N SER A 245 10.07 -7.41 -6.20
CA SER A 245 10.97 -6.26 -6.08
C SER A 245 12.38 -6.65 -5.65
N GLY A 246 12.53 -7.78 -4.93
CA GLY A 246 13.76 -8.18 -4.28
C GLY A 246 14.24 -7.21 -3.18
N LEU A 247 13.35 -6.33 -2.70
CA LEU A 247 13.63 -5.44 -1.56
C LEU A 247 13.37 -6.18 -0.24
N PRO A 248 14.11 -5.88 0.83
CA PRO A 248 13.79 -6.37 2.16
C PRO A 248 12.46 -5.77 2.62
N TRP A 249 11.58 -6.60 3.22
CA TRP A 249 10.41 -6.08 3.90
C TRP A 249 10.80 -5.57 5.29
N VAL A 250 10.72 -4.28 5.49
CA VAL A 250 10.79 -3.68 6.82
C VAL A 250 9.36 -3.39 7.25
N PRO A 251 8.87 -3.97 8.37
CA PRO A 251 7.50 -3.75 8.82
C PRO A 251 7.20 -2.25 8.96
N PRO A 252 6.26 -1.70 8.17
CA PRO A 252 5.95 -0.27 8.22
C PRO A 252 5.20 0.11 9.50
N SER A 253 4.64 -0.87 10.20
CA SER A 253 4.07 -0.74 11.54
C SER A 253 4.21 -2.06 12.31
N PRO A 254 4.09 -2.05 13.65
CA PRO A 254 4.24 -3.27 14.46
C PRO A 254 3.28 -4.41 14.10
N ASN A 255 2.15 -4.10 13.47
CA ASN A 255 1.14 -5.08 13.07
C ASN A 255 1.10 -5.34 11.55
N MET A 256 2.17 -5.01 10.82
CA MET A 256 2.33 -5.28 9.39
C MET A 256 3.61 -6.08 9.14
N PRO A 257 3.71 -7.32 9.69
CA PRO A 257 4.96 -8.08 9.73
C PRO A 257 5.45 -8.55 8.37
N THR A 258 4.56 -8.80 7.41
CA THR A 258 4.91 -9.40 6.12
C THR A 258 4.15 -8.77 4.95
N PRO A 259 4.64 -8.92 3.70
CA PRO A 259 3.87 -8.54 2.51
C PRO A 259 2.54 -9.30 2.37
N GLU A 260 2.45 -10.54 2.88
CA GLU A 260 1.22 -11.33 2.90
C GLU A 260 0.17 -10.68 3.80
N THR A 261 0.59 -10.14 4.93
CA THR A 261 -0.29 -9.34 5.79
C THR A 261 -0.81 -8.11 5.04
N ALA A 262 0.05 -7.38 4.32
CA ALA A 262 -0.36 -6.24 3.51
C ALA A 262 -1.36 -6.63 2.41
N LEU A 263 -1.20 -7.82 1.82
CA LEU A 263 -2.09 -8.33 0.77
C LEU A 263 -3.53 -8.49 1.25
N VAL A 264 -3.75 -8.99 2.48
CA VAL A 264 -5.11 -9.19 3.02
C VAL A 264 -5.63 -7.94 3.73
N TYR A 265 -4.74 -7.05 4.16
CA TYR A 265 -5.04 -5.90 5.02
C TYR A 265 -6.13 -4.98 4.46
N SER A 266 -6.12 -4.70 3.16
CA SER A 266 -7.13 -3.81 2.55
C SER A 266 -8.57 -4.33 2.67
N GLY A 267 -8.76 -5.61 2.97
CA GLY A 267 -10.07 -6.19 3.30
C GLY A 267 -10.26 -6.41 4.79
N THR A 268 -9.25 -6.92 5.46
CA THR A 268 -9.39 -7.39 6.87
C THR A 268 -9.27 -6.28 7.91
N CYS A 269 -8.70 -5.12 7.56
CA CYS A 269 -8.76 -3.93 8.41
C CYS A 269 -10.20 -3.50 8.73
N LEU A 270 -11.18 -3.85 7.90
CA LEU A 270 -12.60 -3.58 8.17
C LEU A 270 -13.09 -4.16 9.51
N PHE A 271 -12.42 -5.21 10.02
CA PHE A 271 -12.73 -5.81 11.32
C PHE A 271 -12.39 -4.91 12.52
N GLU A 272 -11.58 -3.88 12.33
CA GLU A 272 -11.43 -2.82 13.34
C GLU A 272 -12.75 -2.08 13.62
N GLY A 273 -13.66 -2.06 12.66
CA GLY A 273 -15.01 -1.51 12.79
C GLY A 273 -16.02 -2.42 13.49
N THR A 274 -15.59 -3.57 14.01
CA THR A 274 -16.44 -4.57 14.65
C THR A 274 -15.96 -4.94 16.05
N ASN A 275 -16.70 -5.79 16.72
CA ASN A 275 -16.30 -6.41 17.99
C ASN A 275 -15.43 -7.67 17.80
N LEU A 276 -15.15 -8.12 16.56
CA LEU A 276 -14.22 -9.22 16.32
C LEU A 276 -12.76 -8.73 16.40
N SER A 277 -11.85 -9.59 16.86
CA SER A 277 -10.42 -9.38 16.78
C SER A 277 -9.96 -9.47 15.32
N GLU A 278 -9.13 -8.52 14.90
CA GLU A 278 -8.39 -8.54 13.66
C GLU A 278 -7.00 -9.19 13.81
N GLY A 279 -6.80 -9.97 14.87
CA GLY A 279 -5.57 -10.73 15.10
C GLY A 279 -4.39 -9.93 15.65
N ARG A 280 -4.58 -8.65 16.04
CA ARG A 280 -3.55 -7.91 16.79
C ARG A 280 -3.24 -8.65 18.09
N GLY A 281 -1.98 -8.67 18.50
CA GLY A 281 -1.53 -9.47 19.64
C GLY A 281 -1.28 -10.94 19.31
N THR A 282 -1.32 -11.33 18.03
CA THR A 282 -0.89 -12.63 17.53
C THR A 282 0.32 -12.48 16.59
N THR A 283 0.87 -13.60 16.13
CA THR A 283 1.95 -13.61 15.13
C THR A 283 1.45 -13.34 13.69
N ARG A 284 0.12 -13.28 13.49
CA ARG A 284 -0.54 -13.11 12.19
C ARG A 284 -1.67 -12.08 12.27
N PRO A 285 -1.35 -10.80 12.60
CA PRO A 285 -2.36 -9.74 12.59
C PRO A 285 -2.97 -9.61 11.20
N PHE A 286 -4.28 -9.32 11.15
CA PHE A 286 -5.10 -9.22 9.93
C PHE A 286 -5.27 -10.51 9.11
N GLU A 287 -4.48 -11.55 9.37
CA GLU A 287 -4.62 -12.87 8.77
C GLU A 287 -5.43 -13.84 9.66
N LEU A 288 -5.53 -13.54 10.95
CA LEU A 288 -6.38 -14.23 11.94
C LEU A 288 -7.51 -13.29 12.37
N LEU A 289 -8.74 -13.77 12.24
CA LEU A 289 -9.94 -13.01 12.62
C LEU A 289 -10.80 -13.89 13.53
N GLY A 290 -11.33 -13.33 14.63
CA GLY A 290 -12.13 -14.16 15.55
C GLY A 290 -12.74 -13.41 16.72
N ALA A 291 -13.56 -14.15 17.48
CA ALA A 291 -14.15 -13.66 18.72
C ALA A 291 -14.48 -14.84 19.67
N ALA A 292 -14.71 -14.54 20.93
CA ALA A 292 -15.19 -15.53 21.89
C ALA A 292 -16.57 -16.05 21.45
N GLY A 293 -16.72 -17.38 21.40
CA GLY A 293 -17.96 -18.03 20.96
C GLY A 293 -18.13 -18.19 19.45
N VAL A 294 -17.15 -17.80 18.65
CA VAL A 294 -17.08 -18.16 17.22
C VAL A 294 -16.48 -19.55 17.07
N ASP A 295 -16.98 -20.33 16.13
CA ASP A 295 -16.56 -21.70 15.84
C ASP A 295 -16.40 -21.96 14.33
N GLY A 296 -16.12 -23.21 13.94
CA GLY A 296 -15.87 -23.64 12.56
C GLY A 296 -16.99 -23.36 11.57
N ARG A 297 -18.22 -23.03 12.03
CA ARG A 297 -19.33 -22.65 11.14
C ARG A 297 -18.99 -21.41 10.31
N TRP A 298 -18.18 -20.49 10.86
CA TRP A 298 -17.75 -19.32 10.08
C TRP A 298 -16.79 -19.68 8.94
N ALA A 299 -15.78 -20.49 9.20
CA ALA A 299 -14.87 -20.97 8.15
C ALA A 299 -15.63 -21.76 7.07
N ALA A 300 -16.57 -22.63 7.48
CA ALA A 300 -17.40 -23.38 6.56
C ALA A 300 -18.28 -22.46 5.68
N ALA A 301 -18.94 -21.46 6.28
CA ALA A 301 -19.77 -20.50 5.55
C ALA A 301 -18.94 -19.64 4.58
N ALA A 302 -17.73 -19.19 4.97
CA ALA A 302 -16.85 -18.43 4.11
C ALA A 302 -16.34 -19.27 2.93
N ASN A 303 -15.93 -20.51 3.16
CA ASN A 303 -15.50 -21.43 2.10
C ASN A 303 -16.61 -21.82 1.13
N ALA A 304 -17.87 -21.87 1.60
CA ALA A 304 -19.03 -22.13 0.75
C ALA A 304 -19.25 -21.06 -0.33
N LEU A 305 -18.72 -19.85 -0.14
CA LEU A 305 -18.74 -18.77 -1.15
C LEU A 305 -17.79 -19.02 -2.32
N ARG A 306 -16.84 -19.94 -2.19
CA ARG A 306 -15.87 -20.30 -3.25
C ARG A 306 -15.13 -19.08 -3.82
N LEU A 307 -14.68 -18.17 -2.95
CA LEU A 307 -13.97 -16.98 -3.38
C LEU A 307 -12.65 -17.35 -4.09
N PRO A 308 -12.36 -16.71 -5.24
CA PRO A 308 -11.14 -17.05 -5.99
C PRO A 308 -9.86 -16.79 -5.21
N GLY A 309 -8.91 -17.72 -5.29
CA GLY A 309 -7.55 -17.55 -4.77
C GLY A 309 -7.38 -17.63 -3.25
N VAL A 310 -8.43 -17.96 -2.49
CA VAL A 310 -8.37 -17.98 -1.02
C VAL A 310 -9.13 -19.15 -0.42
N HIS A 311 -8.62 -19.67 0.70
CA HIS A 311 -9.32 -20.59 1.58
C HIS A 311 -9.25 -20.10 3.03
N PHE A 312 -10.22 -20.53 3.84
CA PHE A 312 -10.36 -20.16 5.25
C PHE A 312 -10.24 -21.42 6.10
N ARG A 313 -9.22 -21.43 6.97
CA ARG A 313 -9.04 -22.48 7.96
C ARG A 313 -9.72 -22.06 9.27
N GLU A 314 -10.46 -22.95 9.92
CA GLU A 314 -10.84 -22.75 11.31
C GLU A 314 -9.59 -22.58 12.18
N ALA A 315 -9.59 -21.59 13.04
CA ALA A 315 -8.46 -21.26 13.89
C ALA A 315 -8.91 -20.87 15.30
N TYR A 316 -8.11 -21.26 16.29
CA TYR A 316 -8.24 -20.78 17.67
C TYR A 316 -6.95 -20.08 18.06
N PHE A 317 -7.06 -18.93 18.72
CA PHE A 317 -5.90 -18.14 19.12
C PHE A 317 -6.20 -17.29 20.35
N THR A 318 -5.14 -16.86 21.05
CA THR A 318 -5.25 -16.01 22.24
C THR A 318 -4.40 -14.77 22.02
N PRO A 319 -5.02 -13.59 21.76
CA PRO A 319 -4.29 -12.33 21.60
C PRO A 319 -3.57 -11.93 22.89
N THR A 320 -2.35 -11.40 22.79
CA THR A 320 -1.59 -10.92 23.95
C THR A 320 -1.84 -9.44 24.26
N PHE A 321 -2.51 -8.72 23.37
CA PHE A 321 -2.98 -7.34 23.57
C PHE A 321 -4.15 -7.04 22.62
N SER A 322 -4.78 -5.86 22.74
CA SER A 322 -5.93 -5.42 21.95
C SER A 322 -7.21 -6.19 22.31
N LYS A 323 -8.12 -6.39 21.32
CA LYS A 323 -9.39 -7.10 21.54
C LYS A 323 -9.15 -8.53 22.00
N PHE A 324 -9.89 -8.98 22.98
CA PHE A 324 -9.80 -10.32 23.57
C PHE A 324 -8.42 -10.68 24.16
N GLN A 325 -7.69 -9.68 24.68
CA GLN A 325 -6.43 -9.94 25.37
C GLN A 325 -6.57 -11.09 26.38
N ASP A 326 -5.63 -12.03 26.36
CA ASP A 326 -5.54 -13.21 27.22
C ASP A 326 -6.79 -14.12 27.21
N THR A 327 -7.66 -13.96 26.20
CA THR A 327 -8.87 -14.77 26.02
C THR A 327 -8.75 -15.61 24.76
N THR A 328 -8.97 -16.92 24.85
CA THR A 328 -9.02 -17.78 23.65
C THR A 328 -10.28 -17.49 22.84
N VAL A 329 -10.08 -17.22 21.57
CA VAL A 329 -11.14 -16.95 20.59
C VAL A 329 -11.10 -17.99 19.47
N GLY A 330 -12.27 -18.31 18.93
CA GLY A 330 -12.42 -19.05 17.69
C GLY A 330 -12.56 -18.10 16.51
N GLY A 331 -12.26 -18.59 15.32
CA GLY A 331 -12.36 -17.76 14.11
C GLY A 331 -11.80 -18.40 12.87
N VAL A 332 -11.24 -17.58 11.99
CA VAL A 332 -10.68 -18.00 10.70
C VAL A 332 -9.24 -17.53 10.54
N GLN A 333 -8.43 -18.37 9.91
CA GLN A 333 -7.17 -17.97 9.29
C GLN A 333 -7.34 -17.91 7.78
N ILE A 334 -6.84 -16.84 7.18
CA ILE A 334 -6.91 -16.59 5.74
C ILE A 334 -5.68 -17.20 5.07
N HIS A 335 -5.90 -18.03 4.05
CA HIS A 335 -4.84 -18.63 3.24
C HIS A 335 -5.02 -18.25 1.78
N VAL A 336 -4.20 -17.30 1.30
CA VAL A 336 -4.17 -16.91 -0.12
C VAL A 336 -3.26 -17.89 -0.86
N HIS A 337 -3.83 -18.66 -1.78
CA HIS A 337 -3.10 -19.64 -2.58
C HIS A 337 -2.91 -19.22 -4.05
N ASN A 338 -3.68 -18.24 -4.52
CA ASN A 338 -3.51 -17.63 -5.83
C ASN A 338 -3.73 -16.10 -5.73
N ARG A 339 -2.63 -15.37 -5.63
CA ARG A 339 -2.64 -13.90 -5.46
C ARG A 339 -3.22 -13.17 -6.66
N ASP A 340 -3.08 -13.72 -7.87
CA ASP A 340 -3.57 -13.09 -9.10
C ASP A 340 -5.09 -13.13 -9.24
N ALA A 341 -5.74 -14.11 -8.60
CA ALA A 341 -7.20 -14.25 -8.57
C ALA A 341 -7.84 -13.66 -7.29
N PHE A 342 -7.03 -13.29 -6.31
CA PHE A 342 -7.48 -12.87 -4.99
C PHE A 342 -7.94 -11.40 -4.99
N ASP A 343 -9.15 -11.14 -4.55
CA ASP A 343 -9.68 -9.79 -4.25
C ASP A 343 -9.78 -9.62 -2.72
N PRO A 344 -8.86 -8.86 -2.11
CA PRO A 344 -8.84 -8.68 -0.66
C PRO A 344 -10.06 -7.93 -0.13
N VAL A 345 -10.57 -6.92 -0.85
CA VAL A 345 -11.71 -6.11 -0.41
C VAL A 345 -12.98 -6.93 -0.41
N ARG A 346 -13.24 -7.64 -1.51
CA ARG A 346 -14.37 -8.57 -1.61
C ARG A 346 -14.29 -9.67 -0.54
N THR A 347 -13.09 -10.19 -0.27
CA THR A 347 -12.87 -11.22 0.74
C THR A 347 -13.16 -10.70 2.15
N GLY A 348 -12.65 -9.52 2.51
CA GLY A 348 -12.94 -8.90 3.81
C GLY A 348 -14.44 -8.65 4.02
N LEU A 349 -15.12 -8.14 2.98
CA LEU A 349 -16.56 -7.95 3.00
C LEU A 349 -17.33 -9.28 3.16
N ALA A 350 -16.95 -10.32 2.42
CA ALA A 350 -17.56 -11.64 2.51
C ALA A 350 -17.40 -12.26 3.92
N LEU A 351 -16.24 -12.05 4.53
CA LEU A 351 -16.00 -12.45 5.91
C LEU A 351 -16.89 -11.68 6.89
N LEU A 352 -17.09 -10.38 6.73
CA LEU A 352 -18.02 -9.58 7.56
C LEU A 352 -19.46 -10.09 7.42
N VAL A 353 -19.95 -10.27 6.19
CA VAL A 353 -21.31 -10.75 5.91
C VAL A 353 -21.54 -12.13 6.50
N THR A 354 -20.57 -13.05 6.34
CA THR A 354 -20.70 -14.40 6.87
C THR A 354 -20.56 -14.43 8.41
N ALA A 355 -19.67 -13.65 9.00
CA ALA A 355 -19.56 -13.55 10.46
C ALA A 355 -20.90 -13.12 11.10
N LYS A 356 -21.49 -12.03 10.58
CA LYS A 356 -22.77 -11.54 11.06
C LYS A 356 -23.91 -12.56 10.91
N ARG A 357 -23.87 -13.37 9.86
CA ARG A 357 -24.90 -14.40 9.60
C ARG A 357 -24.79 -15.59 10.56
N VAL A 358 -23.57 -16.02 10.87
CA VAL A 358 -23.37 -17.28 11.62
C VAL A 358 -23.13 -17.07 13.13
N TRP A 359 -22.78 -15.88 13.55
CA TRP A 359 -22.47 -15.56 14.94
C TRP A 359 -23.38 -14.46 15.46
N SER A 360 -24.29 -14.82 16.38
CA SER A 360 -25.29 -13.90 16.97
C SER A 360 -24.67 -12.79 17.85
N GLY A 361 -23.41 -12.97 18.28
CA GLY A 361 -22.66 -11.97 19.05
C GLY A 361 -22.03 -10.86 18.19
N PHE A 362 -22.17 -10.90 16.86
CA PHE A 362 -21.62 -9.86 15.97
C PHE A 362 -22.20 -8.49 16.30
N ALA A 363 -21.31 -7.51 16.44
CA ALA A 363 -21.69 -6.10 16.58
C ALA A 363 -20.69 -5.19 15.88
N TRP A 364 -21.19 -4.09 15.33
CA TRP A 364 -20.35 -2.98 14.93
C TRP A 364 -19.79 -2.28 16.19
N ARG A 365 -18.65 -1.62 16.04
CA ARG A 365 -18.19 -0.69 17.08
C ARG A 365 -19.24 0.40 17.30
N SER A 366 -19.44 0.83 18.54
CA SER A 366 -20.47 1.80 18.93
C SER A 366 -20.34 3.17 18.28
N ASP A 367 -19.13 3.54 17.82
CA ASP A 367 -18.83 4.77 17.08
C ASP A 367 -18.99 4.62 15.56
N ASN A 368 -19.48 3.49 15.08
CA ASN A 368 -19.61 3.15 13.66
C ASN A 368 -18.30 3.33 12.87
N TRP A 369 -17.16 2.96 13.48
CA TRP A 369 -15.84 3.08 12.85
C TRP A 369 -15.75 2.46 11.45
N ILE A 370 -16.57 1.44 11.19
CA ILE A 370 -16.69 0.82 9.86
C ILE A 370 -17.04 1.85 8.77
N ASP A 371 -17.84 2.87 9.06
CA ASP A 371 -18.24 3.90 8.10
C ASP A 371 -17.02 4.77 7.71
N LYS A 372 -16.08 4.99 8.64
CA LYS A 372 -14.82 5.69 8.35
C LYS A 372 -13.88 4.83 7.48
N LEU A 373 -13.82 3.53 7.74
CA LEU A 373 -13.00 2.60 6.97
C LEU A 373 -13.54 2.37 5.56
N THR A 374 -14.85 2.25 5.39
CA THR A 374 -15.47 2.08 4.08
C THR A 374 -15.73 3.40 3.34
N GLY A 375 -15.74 4.51 4.07
CA GLY A 375 -15.91 5.85 3.51
C GLY A 375 -17.35 6.28 3.32
N SER A 376 -18.33 5.51 3.80
CA SER A 376 -19.76 5.84 3.83
C SER A 376 -20.51 4.92 4.78
N THR A 377 -21.78 5.24 5.08
CA THR A 377 -22.68 4.35 5.86
C THR A 377 -23.14 3.14 5.04
N GLN A 378 -22.97 3.15 3.71
CA GLN A 378 -23.62 2.23 2.78
C GLN A 378 -23.31 0.76 3.10
N VAL A 379 -22.04 0.40 3.31
CA VAL A 379 -21.63 -0.99 3.58
C VAL A 379 -22.34 -1.51 4.84
N ARG A 380 -22.28 -0.74 5.92
CA ARG A 380 -22.91 -1.12 7.20
C ARG A 380 -24.41 -1.28 7.06
N THR A 381 -25.10 -0.29 6.51
CA THR A 381 -26.56 -0.29 6.40
C THR A 381 -27.08 -1.40 5.48
N MET A 382 -26.37 -1.70 4.39
CA MET A 382 -26.73 -2.81 3.50
C MET A 382 -26.56 -4.17 4.19
N ILE A 383 -25.42 -4.38 4.91
CA ILE A 383 -25.20 -5.61 5.68
C ILE A 383 -26.25 -5.75 6.80
N ASP A 384 -26.63 -4.64 7.45
CA ASP A 384 -27.68 -4.64 8.48
C ASP A 384 -29.07 -5.00 7.91
N ALA A 385 -29.33 -4.58 6.68
CA ALA A 385 -30.55 -4.95 5.94
C ALA A 385 -30.51 -6.39 5.38
N GLY A 386 -29.42 -7.14 5.58
CA GLY A 386 -29.30 -8.53 5.12
C GLY A 386 -28.72 -8.72 3.73
N ALA A 387 -28.20 -7.67 3.09
CA ALA A 387 -27.58 -7.76 1.78
C ALA A 387 -26.40 -8.74 1.76
N GLY A 388 -26.26 -9.47 0.67
CA GLY A 388 -25.14 -10.35 0.39
C GLY A 388 -23.91 -9.59 -0.14
N THR A 389 -22.78 -10.29 -0.18
CA THR A 389 -21.51 -9.72 -0.65
C THR A 389 -21.62 -9.11 -2.05
N ASP A 390 -22.30 -9.77 -2.98
CA ASP A 390 -22.43 -9.30 -4.37
C ASP A 390 -23.23 -8.01 -4.50
N GLU A 391 -24.29 -7.89 -3.71
CA GLU A 391 -25.14 -6.70 -3.68
C GLU A 391 -24.36 -5.49 -3.16
N VAL A 392 -23.63 -5.67 -2.05
CA VAL A 392 -22.81 -4.61 -1.48
C VAL A 392 -21.69 -4.21 -2.44
N VAL A 393 -20.99 -5.16 -3.07
CA VAL A 393 -19.96 -4.87 -4.08
C VAL A 393 -20.55 -4.13 -5.29
N ALA A 394 -21.76 -4.47 -5.70
CA ALA A 394 -22.43 -3.78 -6.81
C ALA A 394 -22.69 -2.30 -6.52
N ALA A 395 -22.93 -1.95 -5.25
CA ALA A 395 -23.37 -0.61 -4.86
C ALA A 395 -22.31 0.48 -5.12
N TRP A 396 -21.02 0.17 -5.03
CA TRP A 396 -19.94 1.17 -5.26
C TRP A 396 -19.33 1.13 -6.66
N ARG A 397 -19.84 0.28 -7.59
CA ARG A 397 -19.23 0.07 -8.92
C ARG A 397 -19.07 1.36 -9.72
N GLN A 398 -20.07 2.23 -9.69
CA GLN A 398 -20.06 3.48 -10.46
C GLN A 398 -19.00 4.46 -9.95
N GLU A 399 -18.91 4.65 -8.64
CA GLU A 399 -17.92 5.52 -7.99
C GLU A 399 -16.51 5.00 -8.20
N LEU A 400 -16.32 3.68 -8.05
CA LEU A 400 -15.04 3.04 -8.31
C LEU A 400 -14.61 3.20 -9.77
N ALA A 401 -15.54 3.08 -10.73
CA ALA A 401 -15.24 3.29 -12.15
C ALA A 401 -14.83 4.74 -12.44
N ALA A 402 -15.49 5.71 -11.80
CA ALA A 402 -15.12 7.12 -11.90
C ALA A 402 -13.71 7.37 -11.31
N PHE A 403 -13.42 6.83 -10.12
CA PHE A 403 -12.09 6.94 -9.53
C PHE A 403 -11.01 6.28 -10.41
N ARG A 404 -11.26 5.10 -10.97
CA ARG A 404 -10.32 4.42 -11.87
C ARG A 404 -9.96 5.31 -13.07
N LYS A 405 -10.95 6.00 -13.66
CA LYS A 405 -10.74 6.94 -14.77
C LYS A 405 -9.89 8.16 -14.36
N THR A 406 -10.14 8.74 -13.19
CA THR A 406 -9.30 9.82 -12.63
C THR A 406 -7.88 9.32 -12.37
N ARG A 407 -7.74 8.18 -11.72
CA ARG A 407 -6.46 7.53 -11.39
C ARG A 407 -5.57 7.34 -12.62
N GLU A 408 -6.11 6.91 -13.75
CA GLU A 408 -5.36 6.63 -14.98
C GLU A 408 -4.50 7.81 -15.46
N GLN A 409 -4.91 9.05 -15.18
CA GLN A 409 -4.19 10.26 -15.58
C GLN A 409 -2.89 10.48 -14.78
N TYR A 410 -2.76 9.82 -13.63
CA TYR A 410 -1.65 9.98 -12.70
C TYR A 410 -0.71 8.77 -12.63
N LEU A 411 -0.99 7.71 -13.39
CA LEU A 411 -0.15 6.52 -13.46
C LEU A 411 1.17 6.82 -14.16
N LEU A 412 2.26 6.25 -13.65
CA LEU A 412 3.64 6.54 -14.07
C LEU A 412 4.36 5.32 -14.66
N TYR A 413 3.78 4.11 -14.53
CA TYR A 413 4.40 2.85 -14.93
C TYR A 413 3.48 2.00 -15.79
#